data_114dd63035871df396cb0010caf31da2
#
_entry.id   114dd63035871df396cb0010caf31da2
#
_cell.length_a   1.000
_cell.length_b   1.000
_cell.length_c   1.000
_cell.angle_alpha   90.00
_cell.angle_beta   90.00
_cell.angle_gamma   90.00
#
_symmetry.space_group_name_H-M   'P 1'
#
loop_
_entity.id
_entity.type
_entity.pdbx_description
1 polymer ?
#
loop_
_entity_poly.entity_id
_entity_poly.type
_entity_poly.pdbx_seq_one_letter_code
_entity_poly.pdbx_strand_id
1 'polypeptide(L)'
;MKSHLMAGIACLAMSAGAAHAEQLTVLGGWLGEDQKSMEAMLDAYSKATGHAYSYVGSDSMEQQIIIDVEAGSAPNITFVPQPGLAADLAKRGALTPLPEGTADWVKDNYAAGQSWADLGSFPDQSGQKHLYGLFYRVDLKSLVWYSPENFEDAGYEVPTTMEELKALSDKMVADGKTPWCIGLGSGAATGWPATDWVEDLLLRMQPPEVYDGWVSNKIPFNDPRIVATIEEYGSFARNDKYVSGGVGAVSSTDFRDSPKGLFTSPPQCYMHRQASFIPTFFPEGTKVGVDADFFYFPSYASKDLGSPVLGAGTMAVITKDSPEARDFIKFLETPEAHEIWMARGGFLTPLKSVDKAKFPNDEVRKMNDILLNATTFRFDGSDQMPGAIGAGTFWTGMVDYTSGAKTAEQAADEIQSSWKNLK
;
A
#
# COMPACT_ATOMS: atom_id res chain seq x y z
N MET A 1 70.33 56.75 -13.68
CA MET A 1 69.76 56.01 -14.78
C MET A 1 69.94 54.52 -14.53
N LYS A 2 68.98 53.81 -14.00
CA LYS A 2 68.86 52.34 -14.04
C LYS A 2 67.38 52.04 -13.90
N SER A 3 66.79 51.55 -14.97
CA SER A 3 65.40 51.07 -15.08
C SER A 3 65.29 49.67 -14.47
N HIS A 4 64.33 49.47 -13.55
CA HIS A 4 63.92 48.11 -13.09
C HIS A 4 62.58 47.76 -13.74
N LEU A 5 62.64 46.77 -14.58
CA LEU A 5 61.47 46.07 -15.14
C LEU A 5 60.91 45.14 -14.07
N MET A 6 59.69 45.38 -13.60
CA MET A 6 58.94 44.39 -12.79
C MET A 6 58.03 43.54 -13.72
N ALA A 7 58.36 42.28 -13.82
CA ALA A 7 57.50 41.28 -14.48
C ALA A 7 56.43 40.85 -13.49
N GLY A 8 55.17 41.18 -13.80
CA GLY A 8 53.99 40.65 -13.04
C GLY A 8 53.63 39.26 -13.48
N ILE A 9 53.73 38.31 -12.58
CA ILE A 9 53.21 36.95 -12.75
C ILE A 9 51.72 36.95 -12.38
N ALA A 10 50.86 36.83 -13.38
CA ALA A 10 49.42 36.62 -13.17
C ALA A 10 49.19 35.12 -12.85
N CYS A 11 48.91 34.82 -11.58
CA CYS A 11 48.39 33.50 -11.18
C CYS A 11 46.91 33.40 -11.57
N LEU A 12 46.60 32.64 -12.64
CA LEU A 12 45.25 32.18 -12.91
C LEU A 12 44.89 31.14 -11.84
N ALA A 13 44.11 31.52 -10.85
CA ALA A 13 43.45 30.59 -9.96
C ALA A 13 42.31 29.91 -10.75
N MET A 14 42.53 28.69 -11.24
CA MET A 14 41.45 27.80 -11.65
C MET A 14 40.66 27.43 -10.40
N SER A 15 39.55 28.12 -10.14
CA SER A 15 38.53 27.65 -9.24
C SER A 15 37.87 26.41 -9.91
N ALA A 16 38.35 25.22 -9.57
CA ALA A 16 37.59 24.00 -9.77
C ALA A 16 36.32 24.13 -8.93
N GLY A 17 35.23 24.52 -9.56
CA GLY A 17 33.91 24.42 -8.99
C GLY A 17 33.69 22.96 -8.67
N ALA A 18 33.67 22.58 -7.38
CA ALA A 18 33.14 21.32 -6.95
C ALA A 18 31.70 21.33 -7.44
N ALA A 19 31.41 20.56 -8.51
CA ALA A 19 30.06 20.21 -8.84
C ALA A 19 29.55 19.46 -7.61
N HIS A 20 28.74 20.11 -6.76
CA HIS A 20 27.93 19.41 -5.79
C HIS A 20 27.07 18.46 -6.63
N ALA A 21 27.35 17.16 -6.57
CA ALA A 21 26.41 16.18 -7.04
C ALA A 21 25.07 16.51 -6.36
N GLU A 22 24.05 16.84 -7.15
CA GLU A 22 22.76 17.12 -6.59
C GLU A 22 22.29 15.86 -5.85
N GLN A 23 21.73 16.05 -4.66
CA GLN A 23 21.31 14.97 -3.80
C GLN A 23 19.90 14.56 -4.21
N LEU A 24 19.68 13.26 -4.46
CA LEU A 24 18.34 12.70 -4.64
C LEU A 24 17.55 12.85 -3.34
N THR A 25 16.42 13.53 -3.38
CA THR A 25 15.50 13.64 -2.24
C THR A 25 14.29 12.73 -2.46
N VAL A 26 13.96 11.92 -1.46
CA VAL A 26 12.91 10.90 -1.54
C VAL A 26 11.96 11.02 -0.37
N LEU A 27 10.64 11.00 -0.65
CA LEU A 27 9.56 10.94 0.33
C LEU A 27 8.79 9.63 0.16
N GLY A 28 8.46 8.96 1.27
CA GLY A 28 7.62 7.76 1.25
C GLY A 28 6.87 7.55 2.56
N GLY A 29 5.91 6.62 2.57
CA GLY A 29 5.12 6.26 3.75
C GLY A 29 5.82 5.26 4.69
N TRP A 30 7.02 4.81 4.38
CA TRP A 30 7.69 3.74 5.10
C TRP A 30 8.49 4.23 6.30
N LEU A 31 8.22 3.62 7.47
CA LEU A 31 8.85 3.90 8.75
C LEU A 31 9.42 2.60 9.36
N GLY A 32 10.27 2.72 10.37
CA GLY A 32 10.78 1.58 11.11
C GLY A 32 11.59 0.60 10.26
N GLU A 33 11.22 -0.68 10.22
CA GLU A 33 11.93 -1.71 9.45
C GLU A 33 11.74 -1.55 7.94
N ASP A 34 10.58 -1.10 7.49
CA ASP A 34 10.34 -0.78 6.08
C ASP A 34 11.22 0.39 5.62
N GLN A 35 11.42 1.40 6.47
CA GLN A 35 12.37 2.49 6.19
C GLN A 35 13.80 1.97 6.03
N LYS A 36 14.26 1.09 6.91
CA LYS A 36 15.59 0.47 6.79
C LYS A 36 15.74 -0.34 5.49
N SER A 37 14.67 -0.94 5.02
CA SER A 37 14.66 -1.68 3.76
C SER A 37 14.73 -0.74 2.55
N MET A 38 14.00 0.39 2.59
CA MET A 38 14.09 1.45 1.59
C MET A 38 15.51 2.06 1.57
N GLU A 39 16.07 2.40 2.73
CA GLU A 39 17.42 2.96 2.84
C GLU A 39 18.48 1.99 2.31
N ALA A 40 18.35 0.68 2.55
CA ALA A 40 19.27 -0.33 1.99
C ALA A 40 19.21 -0.37 0.44
N MET A 41 18.04 -0.16 -0.16
CA MET A 41 17.89 -0.05 -1.61
C MET A 41 18.49 1.26 -2.13
N LEU A 42 18.29 2.37 -1.43
CA LEU A 42 18.88 3.68 -1.76
C LEU A 42 20.42 3.69 -1.60
N ASP A 43 20.96 2.95 -0.63
CA ASP A 43 22.43 2.72 -0.51
C ASP A 43 22.99 2.02 -1.74
N ALA A 44 22.29 1.01 -2.27
CA ALA A 44 22.69 0.33 -3.49
C ALA A 44 22.62 1.28 -4.71
N TYR A 45 21.57 2.09 -4.82
CA TYR A 45 21.46 3.14 -5.82
C TYR A 45 22.65 4.12 -5.73
N SER A 46 22.94 4.62 -4.53
CA SER A 46 24.05 5.55 -4.30
C SER A 46 25.40 4.92 -4.69
N LYS A 47 25.59 3.66 -4.36
CA LYS A 47 26.81 2.90 -4.73
C LYS A 47 26.92 2.70 -6.25
N ALA A 48 25.81 2.42 -6.93
CA ALA A 48 25.79 2.18 -8.36
C ALA A 48 26.02 3.43 -9.20
N THR A 49 25.51 4.59 -8.75
CA THR A 49 25.48 5.84 -9.50
C THR A 49 26.47 6.91 -9.01
N GLY A 50 26.88 6.82 -7.74
CA GLY A 50 27.67 7.87 -7.07
C GLY A 50 26.84 9.03 -6.54
N HIS A 51 25.51 9.03 -6.74
CA HIS A 51 24.63 10.09 -6.25
C HIS A 51 24.37 9.92 -4.75
N ALA A 52 24.42 11.00 -3.99
CA ALA A 52 23.96 11.03 -2.61
C ALA A 52 22.43 11.02 -2.58
N TYR A 53 21.84 10.58 -1.45
CA TYR A 53 20.38 10.62 -1.26
C TYR A 53 20.02 11.12 0.14
N SER A 54 18.76 11.54 0.29
CA SER A 54 18.08 11.67 1.58
C SER A 54 16.69 11.06 1.46
N TYR A 55 16.26 10.35 2.51
CA TYR A 55 14.94 9.76 2.61
C TYR A 55 14.18 10.37 3.79
N VAL A 56 12.92 10.72 3.56
CA VAL A 56 11.98 11.13 4.60
C VAL A 56 10.82 10.14 4.60
N GLY A 57 10.66 9.39 5.69
CA GLY A 57 9.48 8.58 5.95
C GLY A 57 8.43 9.39 6.69
N SER A 58 7.16 9.30 6.27
CA SER A 58 6.04 9.99 6.93
C SER A 58 4.75 9.19 6.80
N ASP A 59 4.06 8.96 7.91
CA ASP A 59 2.71 8.39 7.93
C ASP A 59 1.61 9.39 7.49
N SER A 60 2.02 10.61 7.17
CA SER A 60 1.19 11.67 6.61
C SER A 60 1.67 12.08 5.21
N MET A 61 2.34 11.15 4.50
CA MET A 61 3.00 11.40 3.21
C MET A 61 2.02 11.95 2.16
N GLU A 62 0.78 11.47 2.12
CA GLU A 62 -0.24 11.89 1.17
C GLU A 62 -0.61 13.38 1.33
N GLN A 63 -0.72 13.85 2.58
CA GLN A 63 -0.97 15.26 2.87
C GLN A 63 0.30 16.10 2.68
N GLN A 64 1.46 15.55 3.07
CA GLN A 64 2.74 16.23 2.96
C GLN A 64 3.08 16.55 1.51
N ILE A 65 2.93 15.60 0.57
CA ILE A 65 3.27 15.85 -0.84
C ILE A 65 2.40 16.94 -1.47
N ILE A 66 1.13 17.02 -1.10
CA ILE A 66 0.23 18.09 -1.59
C ILE A 66 0.76 19.46 -1.14
N ILE A 67 1.12 19.59 0.14
CA ILE A 67 1.66 20.83 0.71
C ILE A 67 3.00 21.18 0.05
N ASP A 68 3.91 20.22 -0.10
CA ASP A 68 5.24 20.43 -0.66
C ASP A 68 5.19 20.85 -2.13
N VAL A 69 4.27 20.30 -2.91
CA VAL A 69 4.01 20.70 -4.30
C VAL A 69 3.50 22.14 -4.35
N GLU A 70 2.52 22.53 -3.52
CA GLU A 70 1.98 23.88 -3.47
C GLU A 70 3.02 24.91 -3.00
N ALA A 71 3.92 24.51 -2.11
CA ALA A 71 5.03 25.33 -1.62
C ALA A 71 6.24 25.40 -2.57
N GLY A 72 6.28 24.59 -3.63
CA GLY A 72 7.45 24.47 -4.52
C GLY A 72 8.66 23.79 -3.87
N SER A 73 8.45 23.01 -2.80
CA SER A 73 9.46 22.29 -2.01
C SER A 73 9.42 20.78 -2.18
N ALA A 74 8.71 20.30 -3.21
CA ALA A 74 8.56 18.87 -3.46
C ALA A 74 9.91 18.16 -3.61
N PRO A 75 10.07 16.93 -3.07
CA PRO A 75 11.26 16.11 -3.27
C PRO A 75 11.40 15.69 -4.73
N ASN A 76 12.53 15.08 -5.11
CA ASN A 76 12.71 14.57 -6.46
C ASN A 76 11.77 13.39 -6.73
N ILE A 77 11.72 12.44 -5.81
CA ILE A 77 10.91 11.22 -5.90
C ILE A 77 9.94 11.18 -4.73
N THR A 78 8.70 10.83 -5.03
CA THR A 78 7.72 10.44 -4.01
C THR A 78 7.21 9.04 -4.30
N PHE A 79 7.13 8.21 -3.26
CA PHE A 79 6.49 6.90 -3.34
C PHE A 79 5.03 7.01 -2.96
N VAL A 80 4.13 6.84 -3.93
CA VAL A 80 2.68 7.05 -3.80
C VAL A 80 1.97 5.71 -3.90
N PRO A 81 1.23 5.28 -2.87
CA PRO A 81 0.42 4.05 -2.95
C PRO A 81 -0.91 4.27 -3.68
N GLN A 82 -1.41 5.50 -3.79
CA GLN A 82 -2.71 5.79 -4.39
C GLN A 82 -2.59 6.28 -5.85
N PRO A 83 -2.97 5.48 -6.86
CA PRO A 83 -3.11 5.95 -8.24
C PRO A 83 -4.01 7.18 -8.39
N GLY A 84 -5.06 7.30 -7.57
CA GLY A 84 -5.94 8.46 -7.55
C GLY A 84 -5.21 9.76 -7.17
N LEU A 85 -4.37 9.73 -6.11
CA LEU A 85 -3.54 10.88 -5.73
C LEU A 85 -2.52 11.22 -6.83
N ALA A 86 -1.87 10.22 -7.42
CA ALA A 86 -0.94 10.46 -8.52
C ALA A 86 -1.63 11.07 -9.74
N ALA A 87 -2.86 10.64 -10.07
CA ALA A 87 -3.68 11.23 -11.13
C ALA A 87 -4.02 12.71 -10.84
N ASP A 88 -4.38 13.04 -9.61
CA ASP A 88 -4.66 14.41 -9.19
C ASP A 88 -3.40 15.30 -9.31
N LEU A 89 -2.24 14.80 -8.90
CA LEU A 89 -0.96 15.51 -9.03
C LEU A 89 -0.55 15.69 -10.49
N ALA A 90 -0.72 14.67 -11.34
CA ALA A 90 -0.45 14.75 -12.78
C ALA A 90 -1.33 15.81 -13.46
N LYS A 91 -2.63 15.81 -13.17
CA LYS A 91 -3.60 16.81 -13.69
C LYS A 91 -3.25 18.23 -13.27
N ARG A 92 -2.62 18.43 -12.11
CA ARG A 92 -2.11 19.75 -11.64
C ARG A 92 -0.77 20.14 -12.27
N GLY A 93 -0.12 19.23 -13.03
CA GLY A 93 1.23 19.45 -13.58
C GLY A 93 2.32 19.32 -12.52
N ALA A 94 2.06 18.65 -11.42
CA ALA A 94 2.98 18.45 -10.30
C ALA A 94 3.86 17.19 -10.47
N LEU A 95 3.64 16.41 -11.52
CA LEU A 95 4.45 15.23 -11.84
C LEU A 95 5.16 15.43 -13.18
N THR A 96 6.36 14.87 -13.29
CA THR A 96 7.08 14.73 -14.55
C THR A 96 6.85 13.34 -15.13
N PRO A 97 6.54 13.19 -16.44
CA PRO A 97 6.47 11.89 -17.08
C PRO A 97 7.78 11.10 -16.89
N LEU A 98 7.65 9.80 -16.65
CA LEU A 98 8.82 8.92 -16.51
C LEU A 98 9.68 8.91 -17.78
N PRO A 99 10.97 8.51 -17.69
CA PRO A 99 11.87 8.47 -18.83
C PRO A 99 11.30 7.70 -20.01
N GLU A 100 11.62 8.15 -21.21
CA GLU A 100 11.22 7.47 -22.44
C GLU A 100 11.65 5.98 -22.42
N GLY A 101 10.76 5.10 -22.90
CA GLY A 101 10.97 3.65 -22.91
C GLY A 101 10.56 2.94 -21.60
N THR A 102 10.35 3.65 -20.48
CA THR A 102 9.91 3.02 -19.21
C THR A 102 8.54 2.33 -19.37
N ALA A 103 7.61 2.91 -20.14
CA ALA A 103 6.30 2.29 -20.36
C ALA A 103 6.41 0.94 -21.08
N ASP A 104 7.24 0.85 -22.12
CA ASP A 104 7.46 -0.39 -22.84
C ASP A 104 8.24 -1.39 -21.99
N TRP A 105 9.22 -0.92 -21.23
CA TRP A 105 9.93 -1.75 -20.26
C TRP A 105 8.97 -2.39 -19.24
N VAL A 106 8.02 -1.64 -18.66
CA VAL A 106 7.00 -2.17 -17.74
C VAL A 106 6.15 -3.25 -18.41
N LYS A 107 5.66 -3.01 -19.63
CA LYS A 107 4.87 -3.99 -20.38
C LYS A 107 5.61 -5.30 -20.60
N ASP A 108 6.90 -5.22 -20.92
CA ASP A 108 7.73 -6.36 -21.27
C ASP A 108 8.23 -7.13 -20.03
N ASN A 109 8.48 -6.44 -18.90
CA ASN A 109 9.18 -7.01 -17.76
C ASN A 109 8.29 -7.32 -16.56
N TYR A 110 7.14 -6.67 -16.41
CA TYR A 110 6.20 -6.97 -15.32
C TYR A 110 5.23 -8.08 -15.68
N ALA A 111 4.87 -8.91 -14.72
CA ALA A 111 3.72 -9.80 -14.84
C ALA A 111 2.46 -8.94 -15.02
N ALA A 112 1.61 -9.26 -16.01
CA ALA A 112 0.49 -8.41 -16.43
C ALA A 112 0.90 -6.95 -16.76
N GLY A 113 2.06 -6.77 -17.40
CA GLY A 113 2.72 -5.48 -17.57
C GLY A 113 1.84 -4.36 -18.17
N GLN A 114 0.93 -4.68 -19.13
CA GLN A 114 -0.01 -3.67 -19.65
C GLN A 114 -0.91 -3.09 -18.53
N SER A 115 -1.41 -3.93 -17.64
CA SER A 115 -2.25 -3.47 -16.50
C SER A 115 -1.50 -2.53 -15.57
N TRP A 116 -0.23 -2.83 -15.27
CA TRP A 116 0.61 -1.96 -14.43
C TRP A 116 0.96 -0.64 -15.13
N ALA A 117 1.22 -0.68 -16.45
CA ALA A 117 1.43 0.52 -17.23
C ALA A 117 0.17 1.40 -17.27
N ASP A 118 -1.01 0.80 -17.39
CA ASP A 118 -2.29 1.53 -17.38
C ASP A 118 -2.57 2.16 -16.01
N LEU A 119 -2.31 1.45 -14.90
CA LEU A 119 -2.46 1.94 -13.53
C LEU A 119 -1.51 3.11 -13.20
N GLY A 120 -0.30 3.14 -13.79
CA GLY A 120 0.67 4.23 -13.61
C GLY A 120 0.52 5.39 -14.61
N SER A 121 -0.46 5.32 -15.52
CA SER A 121 -0.63 6.28 -16.64
C SER A 121 -1.81 7.20 -16.42
N PHE A 122 -1.57 8.50 -16.37
CA PHE A 122 -2.58 9.53 -16.08
C PHE A 122 -2.60 10.62 -17.15
N PRO A 123 -3.75 11.32 -17.36
CA PRO A 123 -3.80 12.49 -18.22
C PRO A 123 -3.07 13.67 -17.55
N ASP A 124 -2.33 14.43 -18.36
CA ASP A 124 -1.78 15.72 -17.97
C ASP A 124 -2.85 16.84 -18.02
N GLN A 125 -2.41 18.10 -17.83
CA GLN A 125 -3.28 19.29 -17.93
C GLN A 125 -3.94 19.45 -19.31
N SER A 126 -3.34 18.91 -20.37
CA SER A 126 -3.87 18.94 -21.73
C SER A 126 -4.82 17.78 -22.03
N GLY A 127 -4.90 16.80 -21.14
CA GLY A 127 -5.62 15.54 -21.34
C GLY A 127 -4.78 14.46 -22.03
N GLN A 128 -3.50 14.71 -22.35
CA GLN A 128 -2.62 13.71 -22.92
C GLN A 128 -2.16 12.73 -21.83
N LYS A 129 -2.27 11.42 -22.12
CA LYS A 129 -1.91 10.35 -21.17
C LYS A 129 -0.43 10.01 -21.26
N HIS A 130 0.25 10.01 -20.11
CA HIS A 130 1.66 9.64 -19.95
C HIS A 130 1.82 8.67 -18.80
N LEU A 131 2.89 7.86 -18.82
CA LEU A 131 3.29 7.07 -17.64
C LEU A 131 3.99 8.01 -16.64
N TYR A 132 3.42 8.14 -15.45
CA TYR A 132 3.96 8.94 -14.34
C TYR A 132 4.45 8.09 -13.17
N GLY A 133 3.91 6.88 -13.01
CA GLY A 133 4.24 6.01 -11.89
C GLY A 133 4.84 4.68 -12.33
N LEU A 134 5.98 4.32 -11.72
CA LEU A 134 6.58 2.99 -11.81
C LEU A 134 6.25 2.23 -10.52
N PHE A 135 5.38 1.22 -10.60
CA PHE A 135 5.09 0.37 -9.45
C PHE A 135 6.33 -0.41 -9.03
N TYR A 136 6.72 -0.25 -7.77
CA TYR A 136 7.91 -0.85 -7.20
C TYR A 136 7.57 -2.01 -6.26
N ARG A 137 6.66 -1.78 -5.31
CA ARG A 137 6.18 -2.75 -4.34
C ARG A 137 4.73 -3.10 -4.62
N VAL A 138 4.40 -4.39 -4.51
CA VAL A 138 3.02 -4.90 -4.59
C VAL A 138 2.65 -5.52 -3.27
N ASP A 139 1.40 -5.33 -2.84
CA ASP A 139 0.85 -5.90 -1.63
C ASP A 139 -0.35 -6.78 -1.97
N LEU A 140 -0.39 -7.99 -1.41
CA LEU A 140 -1.52 -8.90 -1.47
C LEU A 140 -2.38 -8.64 -0.23
N LYS A 141 -3.63 -8.19 -0.40
CA LYS A 141 -4.50 -7.75 0.69
C LYS A 141 -5.48 -8.82 1.18
N SER A 142 -5.72 -9.86 0.41
CA SER A 142 -6.71 -10.92 0.71
C SER A 142 -6.14 -12.03 1.63
N LEU A 143 -5.56 -11.63 2.77
CA LEU A 143 -4.94 -12.56 3.72
C LEU A 143 -5.55 -12.42 5.12
N VAL A 144 -5.63 -13.55 5.83
CA VAL A 144 -5.91 -13.62 7.27
C VAL A 144 -4.75 -14.29 7.96
N TRP A 145 -4.14 -13.58 8.89
CA TRP A 145 -3.00 -13.99 9.69
C TRP A 145 -3.46 -14.61 11.00
N TYR A 146 -2.75 -15.64 11.46
CA TYR A 146 -3.03 -16.35 12.71
C TYR A 146 -1.75 -16.95 13.28
N SER A 147 -1.77 -17.37 14.55
CA SER A 147 -0.72 -18.22 15.14
C SER A 147 -1.11 -19.68 15.01
N PRO A 148 -0.30 -20.52 14.31
CA PRO A 148 -0.55 -21.96 14.21
C PRO A 148 -0.63 -22.64 15.58
N GLU A 149 0.26 -22.29 16.52
CA GLU A 149 0.26 -22.82 17.88
C GLU A 149 -1.06 -22.52 18.62
N ASN A 150 -1.55 -21.26 18.55
CA ASN A 150 -2.81 -20.89 19.18
C ASN A 150 -4.02 -21.63 18.59
N PHE A 151 -4.00 -21.90 17.28
CA PHE A 151 -5.05 -22.67 16.62
C PHE A 151 -5.00 -24.13 17.03
N GLU A 152 -3.81 -24.75 17.05
CA GLU A 152 -3.62 -26.14 17.47
C GLU A 152 -4.04 -26.33 18.94
N ASP A 153 -3.58 -25.48 19.85
CA ASP A 153 -3.91 -25.53 21.27
C ASP A 153 -5.41 -25.39 21.54
N ALA A 154 -6.12 -24.58 20.74
CA ALA A 154 -7.56 -24.39 20.84
C ALA A 154 -8.39 -25.40 20.03
N GLY A 155 -7.76 -26.23 19.21
CA GLY A 155 -8.44 -27.19 18.32
C GLY A 155 -9.24 -26.49 17.22
N TYR A 156 -8.72 -25.41 16.66
CA TYR A 156 -9.33 -24.70 15.54
C TYR A 156 -8.69 -25.12 14.22
N GLU A 157 -9.52 -25.19 13.18
CA GLU A 157 -9.08 -25.48 11.81
C GLU A 157 -9.15 -24.22 10.96
N VAL A 158 -8.25 -24.10 9.98
CA VAL A 158 -8.25 -22.99 9.02
C VAL A 158 -9.48 -23.09 8.13
N PRO A 159 -10.33 -22.05 8.10
CA PRO A 159 -11.55 -22.06 7.29
C PRO A 159 -11.24 -21.91 5.80
N THR A 160 -12.01 -22.57 4.95
CA THR A 160 -11.87 -22.53 3.48
C THR A 160 -12.97 -21.72 2.79
N THR A 161 -14.05 -21.43 3.52
CA THR A 161 -15.18 -20.62 3.04
C THR A 161 -15.51 -19.50 4.03
N MET A 162 -16.18 -18.45 3.54
CA MET A 162 -16.62 -17.34 4.40
C MET A 162 -17.62 -17.80 5.45
N GLU A 163 -18.48 -18.74 5.10
CA GLU A 163 -19.43 -19.35 6.03
C GLU A 163 -18.69 -20.08 7.18
N GLU A 164 -17.64 -20.83 6.86
CA GLU A 164 -16.79 -21.48 7.88
C GLU A 164 -16.03 -20.46 8.73
N LEU A 165 -15.51 -19.36 8.14
CA LEU A 165 -14.83 -18.29 8.85
C LEU A 165 -15.75 -17.61 9.89
N LYS A 166 -17.01 -17.36 9.52
CA LYS A 166 -18.02 -16.80 10.43
C LYS A 166 -18.37 -17.81 11.53
N ALA A 167 -18.58 -19.08 11.17
CA ALA A 167 -18.84 -20.14 12.15
C ALA A 167 -17.67 -20.34 13.13
N LEU A 168 -16.42 -20.25 12.65
CA LEU A 168 -15.22 -20.28 13.50
C LEU A 168 -15.19 -19.08 14.46
N SER A 169 -15.52 -17.87 13.98
CA SER A 169 -15.60 -16.68 14.83
C SER A 169 -16.65 -16.85 15.95
N ASP A 170 -17.83 -17.38 15.61
CA ASP A 170 -18.87 -17.68 16.59
C ASP A 170 -18.43 -18.75 17.60
N LYS A 171 -17.74 -19.79 17.13
CA LYS A 171 -17.18 -20.84 17.99
C LYS A 171 -16.16 -20.26 18.96
N MET A 172 -15.23 -19.39 18.50
CA MET A 172 -14.26 -18.74 19.37
C MET A 172 -14.94 -17.94 20.49
N VAL A 173 -16.01 -17.20 20.16
CA VAL A 173 -16.80 -16.47 21.16
C VAL A 173 -17.47 -17.43 22.15
N ALA A 174 -18.03 -18.55 21.68
CA ALA A 174 -18.63 -19.56 22.55
C ALA A 174 -17.60 -20.20 23.51
N ASP A 175 -16.35 -20.35 23.04
CA ASP A 175 -15.21 -20.84 23.83
C ASP A 175 -14.59 -19.74 24.75
N GLY A 176 -15.20 -18.54 24.82
CA GLY A 176 -14.73 -17.42 25.63
C GLY A 176 -13.47 -16.74 25.05
N LYS A 177 -13.23 -16.90 23.75
CA LYS A 177 -12.10 -16.31 23.02
C LYS A 177 -12.55 -15.12 22.17
N THR A 178 -11.61 -14.26 21.79
CA THR A 178 -11.86 -13.12 20.90
C THR A 178 -11.33 -13.44 19.49
N PRO A 179 -12.20 -13.52 18.48
CA PRO A 179 -11.77 -13.90 17.12
C PRO A 179 -10.75 -12.95 16.50
N TRP A 180 -11.00 -11.63 16.54
CA TRP A 180 -10.36 -10.68 15.65
C TRP A 180 -9.51 -9.64 16.35
N CYS A 181 -8.30 -9.46 15.84
CA CYS A 181 -7.46 -8.29 16.05
C CYS A 181 -7.73 -7.29 14.92
N ILE A 182 -8.40 -6.18 15.17
CA ILE A 182 -8.68 -5.14 14.18
C ILE A 182 -8.23 -3.79 14.73
N GLY A 183 -7.48 -3.03 13.92
CA GLY A 183 -7.07 -1.67 14.23
C GLY A 183 -7.10 -0.81 12.96
N LEU A 184 -7.70 0.38 13.05
CA LEU A 184 -7.86 1.34 11.95
C LEU A 184 -6.91 2.53 12.03
N GLY A 185 -6.26 2.73 13.19
CA GLY A 185 -5.38 3.86 13.42
C GLY A 185 -4.17 3.84 12.48
N SER A 186 -3.89 4.95 11.83
CA SER A 186 -2.74 5.16 10.93
C SER A 186 -2.42 6.65 10.78
N GLY A 187 -2.38 7.41 11.90
CA GLY A 187 -2.16 8.85 11.82
C GLY A 187 -3.22 9.55 10.96
N ALA A 188 -2.78 10.35 9.99
CA ALA A 188 -3.67 11.06 9.06
C ALA A 188 -4.39 10.12 8.08
N ALA A 189 -3.86 8.91 7.87
CA ALA A 189 -4.47 7.89 7.01
C ALA A 189 -5.40 6.93 7.78
N THR A 190 -5.79 7.26 9.03
CA THR A 190 -6.70 6.44 9.82
C THR A 190 -7.98 6.14 9.04
N GLY A 191 -8.33 4.84 8.95
CA GLY A 191 -9.51 4.35 8.25
C GLY A 191 -9.21 3.43 7.05
N TRP A 192 -8.01 3.51 6.43
CA TRP A 192 -7.66 2.67 5.29
C TRP A 192 -7.79 1.15 5.56
N PRO A 193 -7.53 0.61 6.78
CA PRO A 193 -7.74 -0.82 6.99
C PRO A 193 -9.22 -1.23 6.87
N ALA A 194 -10.15 -0.32 7.19
CA ALA A 194 -11.59 -0.61 7.04
C ALA A 194 -12.04 -0.56 5.58
N THR A 195 -11.48 0.35 4.75
CA THR A 195 -11.80 0.37 3.32
C THR A 195 -11.32 -0.90 2.63
N ASP A 196 -10.14 -1.42 3.01
CA ASP A 196 -9.62 -2.72 2.55
C ASP A 196 -10.58 -3.89 2.84
N TRP A 197 -11.22 -3.88 4.02
CA TRP A 197 -12.23 -4.89 4.36
C TRP A 197 -13.45 -4.79 3.45
N VAL A 198 -13.97 -3.57 3.26
CA VAL A 198 -15.16 -3.33 2.40
C VAL A 198 -14.86 -3.73 0.96
N GLU A 199 -13.72 -3.36 0.44
CA GLU A 199 -13.29 -3.66 -0.93
C GLU A 199 -13.15 -5.16 -1.17
N ASP A 200 -12.46 -5.85 -0.26
CA ASP A 200 -12.23 -7.28 -0.36
C ASP A 200 -13.53 -8.10 -0.17
N LEU A 201 -14.43 -7.65 0.71
CA LEU A 201 -15.77 -8.21 0.85
C LEU A 201 -16.63 -7.96 -0.40
N LEU A 202 -16.55 -6.76 -1.01
CA LEU A 202 -17.31 -6.46 -2.23
C LEU A 202 -16.95 -7.44 -3.37
N LEU A 203 -15.67 -7.75 -3.54
CA LEU A 203 -15.20 -8.73 -4.52
C LEU A 203 -15.72 -10.16 -4.27
N ARG A 204 -16.11 -10.47 -3.02
CA ARG A 204 -16.69 -11.77 -2.62
C ARG A 204 -18.21 -11.77 -2.62
N MET A 205 -18.83 -10.60 -2.61
CA MET A 205 -20.27 -10.45 -2.55
C MET A 205 -20.91 -10.15 -3.90
N GLN A 206 -20.15 -9.50 -4.80
CA GLN A 206 -20.63 -8.97 -6.08
C GLN A 206 -19.69 -9.33 -7.23
N PRO A 207 -20.20 -9.41 -8.47
CA PRO A 207 -19.36 -9.55 -9.67
C PRO A 207 -18.37 -8.38 -9.82
N PRO A 208 -17.20 -8.62 -10.44
CA PRO A 208 -16.13 -7.61 -10.58
C PRO A 208 -16.57 -6.29 -11.24
N GLU A 209 -17.58 -6.33 -12.12
CA GLU A 209 -18.11 -5.15 -12.80
C GLU A 209 -18.81 -4.19 -11.83
N VAL A 210 -19.32 -4.69 -10.71
CA VAL A 210 -19.88 -3.86 -9.62
C VAL A 210 -18.76 -3.09 -8.93
N TYR A 211 -17.64 -3.76 -8.65
CA TYR A 211 -16.45 -3.14 -8.09
C TYR A 211 -15.92 -2.03 -9.01
N ASP A 212 -15.71 -2.33 -10.29
CA ASP A 212 -15.21 -1.38 -11.28
C ASP A 212 -16.15 -0.17 -11.46
N GLY A 213 -17.46 -0.44 -11.46
CA GLY A 213 -18.49 0.59 -11.52
C GLY A 213 -18.51 1.49 -10.29
N TRP A 214 -18.29 0.92 -9.11
CA TRP A 214 -18.25 1.65 -7.85
C TRP A 214 -16.98 2.51 -7.75
N VAL A 215 -15.80 1.97 -8.03
CA VAL A 215 -14.54 2.71 -8.03
C VAL A 215 -14.58 3.93 -8.96
N SER A 216 -15.25 3.80 -10.11
CA SER A 216 -15.43 4.89 -11.10
C SER A 216 -16.65 5.78 -10.85
N ASN A 217 -17.37 5.57 -9.74
CA ASN A 217 -18.65 6.24 -9.39
C ASN A 217 -19.74 6.13 -10.48
N LYS A 218 -19.68 5.14 -11.35
CA LYS A 218 -20.82 4.74 -12.21
C LYS A 218 -21.92 4.04 -11.40
N ILE A 219 -21.48 3.35 -10.34
CA ILE A 219 -22.33 2.84 -9.27
C ILE A 219 -22.07 3.72 -8.06
N PRO A 220 -23.10 4.41 -7.52
CA PRO A 220 -22.89 5.33 -6.41
C PRO A 220 -22.56 4.60 -5.10
N PHE A 221 -21.91 5.29 -4.14
CA PHE A 221 -21.57 4.72 -2.84
C PHE A 221 -22.80 4.26 -2.04
N ASN A 222 -23.92 4.92 -2.20
CA ASN A 222 -25.18 4.56 -1.55
C ASN A 222 -26.05 3.57 -2.36
N ASP A 223 -25.45 2.86 -3.33
CA ASP A 223 -26.08 1.70 -3.93
C ASP A 223 -26.32 0.62 -2.86
N PRO A 224 -27.49 -0.03 -2.80
CA PRO A 224 -27.82 -1.03 -1.79
C PRO A 224 -26.77 -2.16 -1.66
N ARG A 225 -26.08 -2.50 -2.76
CA ARG A 225 -25.03 -3.53 -2.77
C ARG A 225 -23.80 -3.08 -2.00
N ILE A 226 -23.44 -1.80 -2.10
CA ILE A 226 -22.29 -1.19 -1.39
C ILE A 226 -22.64 -1.03 0.09
N VAL A 227 -23.82 -0.53 0.39
CA VAL A 227 -24.31 -0.43 1.78
C VAL A 227 -24.31 -1.79 2.47
N ALA A 228 -24.84 -2.85 1.81
CA ALA A 228 -24.82 -4.21 2.35
C ALA A 228 -23.40 -4.76 2.57
N THR A 229 -22.43 -4.32 1.76
CA THR A 229 -21.02 -4.69 1.95
C THR A 229 -20.41 -3.99 3.16
N ILE A 230 -20.74 -2.71 3.38
CA ILE A 230 -20.34 -1.98 4.60
C ILE A 230 -20.95 -2.64 5.84
N GLU A 231 -22.20 -3.07 5.78
CA GLU A 231 -22.85 -3.81 6.87
C GLU A 231 -22.19 -5.17 7.13
N GLU A 232 -21.78 -5.88 6.07
CA GLU A 232 -21.05 -7.15 6.19
C GLU A 232 -19.70 -6.94 6.89
N TYR A 233 -18.94 -5.90 6.54
CA TYR A 233 -17.76 -5.49 7.31
C TYR A 233 -18.11 -5.23 8.78
N GLY A 234 -19.22 -4.53 9.03
CA GLY A 234 -19.70 -4.26 10.39
C GLY A 234 -20.00 -5.54 11.18
N SER A 235 -20.40 -6.63 10.52
CA SER A 235 -20.64 -7.92 11.18
C SER A 235 -19.38 -8.47 11.87
N PHE A 236 -18.20 -8.14 11.36
CA PHE A 236 -16.90 -8.45 11.97
C PHE A 236 -16.46 -7.37 12.96
N ALA A 237 -16.39 -6.11 12.52
CA ALA A 237 -15.71 -5.04 13.24
C ALA A 237 -16.57 -4.34 14.31
N ARG A 238 -17.91 -4.48 14.26
CA ARG A 238 -18.85 -3.83 15.18
C ARG A 238 -19.50 -4.79 16.18
N ASN A 239 -18.90 -5.94 16.41
CA ASN A 239 -19.33 -6.89 17.42
C ASN A 239 -18.34 -6.90 18.59
N ASP A 240 -18.75 -6.40 19.77
CA ASP A 240 -17.88 -6.32 20.96
C ASP A 240 -17.27 -7.64 21.38
N LYS A 241 -17.92 -8.77 21.07
CA LYS A 241 -17.39 -10.11 21.38
C LYS A 241 -16.39 -10.59 20.33
N TYR A 242 -16.39 -9.97 19.15
CA TYR A 242 -15.53 -10.39 18.03
C TYR A 242 -14.18 -9.70 18.05
N VAL A 243 -14.09 -8.47 18.56
CA VAL A 243 -12.90 -7.63 18.41
C VAL A 243 -12.18 -7.41 19.73
N SER A 244 -10.86 -7.48 19.69
CA SER A 244 -9.99 -7.24 20.84
C SER A 244 -10.15 -5.80 21.34
N GLY A 245 -10.40 -5.67 22.65
CA GLY A 245 -10.67 -4.38 23.27
C GLY A 245 -12.09 -3.84 23.06
N GLY A 246 -12.95 -4.58 22.35
CA GLY A 246 -14.31 -4.16 21.98
C GLY A 246 -14.34 -3.14 20.85
N VAL A 247 -15.53 -2.83 20.33
CA VAL A 247 -15.76 -1.91 19.19
C VAL A 247 -15.11 -0.55 19.40
N GLY A 248 -15.12 -0.03 20.63
CA GLY A 248 -14.52 1.28 20.94
C GLY A 248 -13.01 1.35 20.72
N ALA A 249 -12.29 0.20 20.77
CA ALA A 249 -10.86 0.15 20.54
C ALA A 249 -10.48 0.10 19.06
N VAL A 250 -11.35 -0.40 18.20
CA VAL A 250 -11.03 -0.66 16.78
C VAL A 250 -10.52 0.60 16.07
N SER A 251 -11.21 1.72 16.20
CA SER A 251 -10.85 2.97 15.52
C SER A 251 -9.57 3.63 16.06
N SER A 252 -9.20 3.35 17.32
CA SER A 252 -8.03 3.97 18.00
C SER A 252 -6.80 3.09 18.03
N THR A 253 -6.94 1.77 17.85
CA THR A 253 -5.80 0.84 17.78
C THR A 253 -5.04 1.06 16.48
N ASP A 254 -3.74 1.34 16.56
CA ASP A 254 -2.87 1.47 15.39
C ASP A 254 -2.81 0.13 14.64
N PHE A 255 -2.85 0.18 13.30
CA PHE A 255 -2.83 -1.03 12.47
C PHE A 255 -1.54 -1.85 12.68
N ARG A 256 -0.43 -1.19 13.07
CA ARG A 256 0.86 -1.83 13.35
C ARG A 256 0.86 -2.55 14.70
N ASP A 257 0.00 -2.11 15.61
CA ASP A 257 -0.10 -2.71 16.94
C ASP A 257 -1.18 -3.80 17.01
N SER A 258 -2.21 -3.69 16.17
CA SER A 258 -3.34 -4.63 16.20
C SER A 258 -2.95 -6.11 16.05
N PRO A 259 -1.99 -6.54 15.19
CA PRO A 259 -1.60 -7.95 15.08
C PRO A 259 -0.87 -8.51 16.30
N LYS A 260 -0.31 -7.65 17.17
CA LYS A 260 0.47 -8.09 18.36
C LYS A 260 -0.37 -8.92 19.33
N GLY A 261 -1.69 -8.75 19.33
CA GLY A 261 -2.62 -9.54 20.11
C GLY A 261 -2.61 -11.04 19.79
N LEU A 262 -2.17 -11.44 18.58
CA LEU A 262 -1.98 -12.85 18.20
C LEU A 262 -0.88 -13.55 19.01
N PHE A 263 0.12 -12.79 19.47
CA PHE A 263 1.36 -13.28 20.08
C PHE A 263 1.41 -13.08 21.58
N THR A 264 0.32 -12.65 22.21
CA THR A 264 0.25 -12.56 23.67
C THR A 264 -0.06 -13.92 24.30
N SER A 265 0.31 -14.13 25.56
CA SER A 265 0.00 -15.36 26.29
C SER A 265 -0.80 -15.01 27.56
N PRO A 266 -2.10 -15.32 27.64
CA PRO A 266 -2.95 -15.91 26.57
C PRO A 266 -3.16 -14.95 25.39
N PRO A 267 -3.53 -15.48 24.19
CA PRO A 267 -3.80 -14.64 23.04
C PRO A 267 -4.99 -13.71 23.28
N GLN A 268 -4.81 -12.42 22.93
CA GLN A 268 -5.88 -11.42 23.02
C GLN A 268 -6.90 -11.57 21.89
N CYS A 269 -6.47 -12.11 20.75
CA CYS A 269 -7.27 -12.38 19.59
C CYS A 269 -6.58 -13.47 18.74
N TYR A 270 -7.33 -14.12 17.84
CA TYR A 270 -6.86 -15.32 17.15
C TYR A 270 -6.58 -15.10 15.66
N MET A 271 -7.23 -14.12 15.03
CA MET A 271 -7.12 -13.81 13.61
C MET A 271 -6.92 -12.32 13.36
N HIS A 272 -6.17 -12.00 12.29
CA HIS A 272 -5.93 -10.63 11.86
C HIS A 272 -5.97 -10.55 10.33
N ARG A 273 -7.00 -9.90 9.74
CA ARG A 273 -7.02 -9.68 8.29
C ARG A 273 -6.18 -8.47 7.93
N GLN A 274 -5.11 -8.69 7.17
CA GLN A 274 -4.22 -7.63 6.73
C GLN A 274 -3.34 -8.10 5.55
N ALA A 275 -2.76 -7.13 4.84
CA ALA A 275 -1.92 -7.35 3.67
C ALA A 275 -0.59 -8.05 3.97
N SER A 276 0.09 -8.46 2.91
CA SER A 276 1.36 -9.22 2.92
C SER A 276 2.52 -8.52 3.61
N PHE A 277 2.46 -7.21 3.83
CA PHE A 277 3.49 -6.44 4.52
C PHE A 277 3.41 -6.51 6.06
N ILE A 278 2.28 -6.95 6.64
CA ILE A 278 2.04 -6.83 8.08
C ILE A 278 3.07 -7.56 8.97
N PRO A 279 3.75 -8.62 8.51
CA PRO A 279 4.78 -9.27 9.32
C PRO A 279 5.92 -8.36 9.77
N THR A 280 6.15 -7.23 9.07
CA THR A 280 7.16 -6.24 9.50
C THR A 280 6.83 -5.57 10.84
N PHE A 281 5.56 -5.67 11.29
CA PHE A 281 5.06 -5.11 12.55
C PHE A 281 4.77 -6.19 13.61
N PHE A 282 5.07 -7.45 13.33
CA PHE A 282 4.99 -8.51 14.34
C PHE A 282 6.09 -8.32 15.41
N PRO A 283 5.94 -8.91 16.60
CA PRO A 283 7.01 -8.89 17.61
C PRO A 283 8.34 -9.35 17.04
N GLU A 284 9.42 -8.72 17.49
CA GLU A 284 10.78 -9.08 17.05
C GLU A 284 11.07 -10.58 17.26
N GLY A 285 11.63 -11.22 16.25
CA GLY A 285 11.93 -12.64 16.25
C GLY A 285 10.81 -13.55 15.78
N THR A 286 9.60 -13.02 15.50
CA THR A 286 8.48 -13.81 14.95
C THR A 286 8.87 -14.40 13.59
N LYS A 287 8.74 -15.71 13.44
CA LYS A 287 9.03 -16.44 12.20
C LYS A 287 7.72 -16.77 11.48
N VAL A 288 7.55 -16.15 10.31
CA VAL A 288 6.43 -16.49 9.41
C VAL A 288 6.62 -17.93 8.91
N GLY A 289 5.56 -18.71 8.92
CA GLY A 289 5.57 -20.16 8.66
C GLY A 289 5.74 -21.02 9.92
N VAL A 290 6.03 -20.42 11.08
CA VAL A 290 6.19 -21.13 12.36
C VAL A 290 5.34 -20.49 13.45
N ASP A 291 5.68 -19.25 13.84
CA ASP A 291 4.98 -18.53 14.92
C ASP A 291 3.72 -17.81 14.41
N ALA A 292 3.74 -17.45 13.12
CA ALA A 292 2.63 -16.86 12.37
C ALA A 292 2.51 -17.54 11.01
N ASP A 293 1.29 -17.78 10.56
CA ASP A 293 0.98 -18.22 9.19
C ASP A 293 -0.26 -17.44 8.71
N PHE A 294 -0.66 -17.66 7.49
CA PHE A 294 -1.81 -17.02 6.89
C PHE A 294 -2.62 -18.00 6.04
N PHE A 295 -3.87 -17.65 5.83
CA PHE A 295 -4.72 -18.27 4.84
C PHE A 295 -5.36 -17.20 3.95
N TYR A 296 -5.78 -17.63 2.75
CA TYR A 296 -6.54 -16.78 1.85
C TYR A 296 -7.85 -16.34 2.51
N PHE A 297 -8.16 -15.04 2.48
CA PHE A 297 -9.45 -14.54 2.94
C PHE A 297 -10.55 -15.16 2.10
N PRO A 298 -11.39 -16.04 2.65
CA PRO A 298 -12.14 -17.00 1.84
C PRO A 298 -13.30 -16.37 1.09
N SER A 299 -13.70 -17.01 -0.01
CA SER A 299 -14.91 -16.67 -0.74
C SER A 299 -16.14 -17.29 -0.09
N TYR A 300 -17.34 -16.76 -0.36
CA TYR A 300 -18.60 -17.39 0.00
C TYR A 300 -18.81 -18.63 -0.84
N ALA A 301 -19.04 -19.79 -0.20
CA ALA A 301 -19.42 -21.04 -0.89
C ALA A 301 -20.78 -20.91 -1.58
N SER A 302 -21.66 -20.04 -1.06
CA SER A 302 -22.97 -19.74 -1.61
C SER A 302 -22.95 -18.82 -2.85
N LYS A 303 -21.76 -18.30 -3.25
CA LYS A 303 -21.60 -17.40 -4.40
C LYS A 303 -20.59 -17.96 -5.38
N ASP A 304 -20.93 -17.99 -6.66
CA ASP A 304 -20.04 -18.45 -7.74
C ASP A 304 -19.19 -17.27 -8.29
N LEU A 305 -18.31 -16.76 -7.43
CA LEU A 305 -17.40 -15.65 -7.76
C LEU A 305 -15.93 -16.06 -7.80
N GLY A 306 -15.64 -17.35 -7.66
CA GLY A 306 -14.28 -17.89 -7.69
C GLY A 306 -13.43 -17.45 -6.51
N SER A 307 -12.16 -17.18 -6.77
CA SER A 307 -11.15 -16.78 -5.78
C SER A 307 -10.63 -15.39 -6.09
N PRO A 308 -11.41 -14.33 -5.80
CA PRO A 308 -10.97 -12.95 -6.05
C PRO A 308 -9.86 -12.53 -5.10
N VAL A 309 -8.97 -11.69 -5.60
CA VAL A 309 -7.85 -11.12 -4.82
C VAL A 309 -7.90 -9.59 -4.92
N LEU A 310 -7.87 -8.96 -3.76
CA LEU A 310 -7.57 -7.54 -3.61
C LEU A 310 -6.07 -7.36 -3.49
N GLY A 311 -5.51 -6.44 -4.26
CA GLY A 311 -4.09 -6.08 -4.19
C GLY A 311 -3.89 -4.58 -4.20
N ALA A 312 -2.71 -4.16 -3.81
CA ALA A 312 -2.26 -2.78 -3.88
C ALA A 312 -0.83 -2.71 -4.38
N GLY A 313 -0.31 -1.51 -4.52
CA GLY A 313 1.09 -1.32 -4.85
C GLY A 313 1.49 0.13 -4.67
N THR A 314 2.77 0.34 -4.42
CA THR A 314 3.33 1.68 -4.28
C THR A 314 4.18 1.99 -5.50
N MET A 315 3.92 3.14 -6.11
CA MET A 315 4.64 3.61 -7.28
C MET A 315 5.61 4.73 -6.94
N ALA A 316 6.78 4.72 -7.58
CA ALA A 316 7.68 5.85 -7.61
C ALA A 316 7.23 6.85 -8.69
N VAL A 317 7.06 8.12 -8.30
CA VAL A 317 6.74 9.23 -9.21
C VAL A 317 7.82 10.30 -9.12
N ILE A 318 8.09 11.01 -10.22
CA ILE A 318 8.99 12.16 -10.24
C ILE A 318 8.17 13.41 -9.92
N THR A 319 8.33 13.94 -8.72
CA THR A 319 7.68 15.18 -8.25
C THR A 319 8.53 16.41 -8.49
N LYS A 320 9.86 16.26 -8.62
CA LYS A 320 10.79 17.29 -9.07
C LYS A 320 11.82 16.67 -9.98
N ASP A 321 11.81 17.06 -11.26
CA ASP A 321 12.71 16.52 -12.26
C ASP A 321 14.17 16.87 -11.98
N SER A 322 15.04 15.87 -12.13
CA SER A 322 16.49 16.02 -12.10
C SER A 322 17.15 14.79 -12.75
N PRO A 323 18.44 14.88 -13.13
CA PRO A 323 19.20 13.72 -13.62
C PRO A 323 19.15 12.55 -12.62
N GLU A 324 19.34 12.83 -11.31
CA GLU A 324 19.34 11.83 -10.24
C GLU A 324 17.98 11.12 -10.12
N ALA A 325 16.87 11.87 -10.28
CA ALA A 325 15.53 11.28 -10.27
C ALA A 325 15.32 10.31 -11.47
N ARG A 326 15.79 10.71 -12.66
CA ARG A 326 15.70 9.87 -13.86
C ARG A 326 16.57 8.62 -13.74
N ASP A 327 17.79 8.77 -13.23
CA ASP A 327 18.70 7.64 -12.96
C ASP A 327 18.13 6.71 -11.88
N PHE A 328 17.43 7.25 -10.89
CA PHE A 328 16.77 6.44 -9.87
C PHE A 328 15.62 5.62 -10.47
N ILE A 329 14.79 6.17 -11.33
CA ILE A 329 13.76 5.39 -12.04
C ILE A 329 14.43 4.25 -12.85
N LYS A 330 15.55 4.52 -13.54
CA LYS A 330 16.28 3.48 -14.26
C LYS A 330 16.90 2.42 -13.34
N PHE A 331 17.33 2.80 -12.14
CA PHE A 331 17.80 1.83 -11.15
C PHE A 331 16.64 0.93 -10.68
N LEU A 332 15.45 1.49 -10.46
CA LEU A 332 14.25 0.70 -10.11
C LEU A 332 13.83 -0.31 -11.20
N GLU A 333 14.26 -0.13 -12.45
CA GLU A 333 14.05 -1.12 -13.51
C GLU A 333 14.97 -2.36 -13.38
N THR A 334 15.88 -2.41 -12.41
CA THR A 334 16.82 -3.52 -12.23
C THR A 334 16.32 -4.56 -11.22
N PRO A 335 16.63 -5.86 -11.39
CA PRO A 335 16.35 -6.87 -10.38
C PRO A 335 16.95 -6.54 -9.01
N GLU A 336 18.18 -5.98 -8.98
CA GLU A 336 18.88 -5.62 -7.74
C GLU A 336 18.05 -4.70 -6.84
N ALA A 337 17.41 -3.66 -7.41
CA ALA A 337 16.57 -2.74 -6.66
C ALA A 337 15.41 -3.44 -5.92
N HIS A 338 14.85 -4.49 -6.50
CA HIS A 338 13.74 -5.25 -5.90
C HIS A 338 14.24 -6.31 -4.92
N GLU A 339 15.29 -7.03 -5.29
CA GLU A 339 15.82 -8.18 -4.54
C GLU A 339 16.38 -7.79 -3.17
N ILE A 340 16.89 -6.57 -3.01
CA ILE A 340 17.41 -6.06 -1.73
C ILE A 340 16.32 -6.04 -0.67
N TRP A 341 15.16 -5.46 -1.00
CA TRP A 341 14.04 -5.42 -0.07
C TRP A 341 13.36 -6.79 0.04
N MET A 342 13.16 -7.46 -1.09
CA MET A 342 12.57 -8.81 -1.15
C MET A 342 13.25 -9.78 -0.18
N ALA A 343 14.59 -9.78 -0.13
CA ALA A 343 15.36 -10.63 0.78
C ALA A 343 15.17 -10.29 2.27
N ARG A 344 14.68 -9.08 2.59
CA ARG A 344 14.38 -8.64 3.96
C ARG A 344 12.96 -9.00 4.42
N GLY A 345 12.09 -9.39 3.49
CA GLY A 345 10.70 -9.74 3.75
C GLY A 345 9.73 -8.58 3.58
N GLY A 346 8.43 -8.88 3.63
CA GLY A 346 7.35 -7.90 3.50
C GLY A 346 7.27 -7.19 2.14
N PHE A 347 7.88 -7.76 1.10
CA PHE A 347 7.96 -7.14 -0.23
C PHE A 347 7.62 -8.16 -1.32
N LEU A 348 6.62 -7.81 -2.12
CA LEU A 348 6.32 -8.49 -3.37
C LEU A 348 6.57 -7.53 -4.54
N THR A 349 6.88 -8.08 -5.70
CA THR A 349 7.18 -7.29 -6.89
C THR A 349 6.52 -7.87 -8.12
N PRO A 350 6.03 -7.04 -9.07
CA PRO A 350 5.54 -7.51 -10.35
C PRO A 350 6.66 -7.88 -11.33
N LEU A 351 7.94 -7.58 -11.01
CA LEU A 351 9.09 -7.81 -11.89
C LEU A 351 9.38 -9.30 -12.07
N LYS A 352 9.32 -9.78 -13.31
CA LYS A 352 9.51 -11.20 -13.66
C LYS A 352 10.94 -11.70 -13.51
N SER A 353 11.93 -10.81 -13.65
CA SER A 353 13.35 -11.17 -13.72
C SER A 353 14.06 -11.30 -12.38
N VAL A 354 13.34 -11.11 -11.24
CA VAL A 354 13.93 -11.31 -9.90
C VAL A 354 14.30 -12.77 -9.65
N ASP A 355 15.38 -12.98 -8.93
CA ASP A 355 15.80 -14.30 -8.48
C ASP A 355 14.88 -14.82 -7.36
N LYS A 356 14.02 -15.79 -7.70
CA LYS A 356 13.07 -16.38 -6.75
C LYS A 356 13.75 -17.09 -5.56
N ALA A 357 15.04 -17.43 -5.65
CA ALA A 357 15.80 -17.99 -4.53
C ALA A 357 16.07 -16.94 -3.42
N LYS A 358 15.88 -15.65 -3.73
CA LYS A 358 16.00 -14.56 -2.76
C LYS A 358 14.72 -14.28 -1.99
N PHE A 359 13.61 -14.94 -2.29
CA PHE A 359 12.46 -14.92 -1.37
C PHE A 359 12.88 -15.53 -0.04
N PRO A 360 12.56 -14.87 1.09
CA PRO A 360 13.10 -15.26 2.40
C PRO A 360 12.60 -16.63 2.88
N ASN A 361 11.45 -17.10 2.40
CA ASN A 361 10.78 -18.32 2.86
C ASN A 361 9.72 -18.84 1.87
N ASP A 362 9.13 -20.00 2.21
CA ASP A 362 8.06 -20.64 1.44
C ASP A 362 6.73 -19.89 1.54
N GLU A 363 6.52 -19.10 2.60
CA GLU A 363 5.29 -18.35 2.83
C GLU A 363 5.14 -17.24 1.79
N VAL A 364 6.23 -16.55 1.42
CA VAL A 364 6.18 -15.58 0.32
C VAL A 364 5.86 -16.27 -1.02
N ARG A 365 6.31 -17.52 -1.21
CA ARG A 365 5.90 -18.34 -2.36
C ARG A 365 4.42 -18.67 -2.32
N LYS A 366 3.85 -19.05 -1.16
CA LYS A 366 2.40 -19.28 -0.99
C LYS A 366 1.59 -18.01 -1.31
N MET A 367 2.05 -16.82 -0.87
CA MET A 367 1.41 -15.54 -1.23
C MET A 367 1.40 -15.33 -2.74
N ASN A 368 2.54 -15.58 -3.39
CA ASN A 368 2.63 -15.52 -4.85
C ASN A 368 1.69 -16.51 -5.54
N ASP A 369 1.54 -17.71 -5.00
CA ASP A 369 0.61 -18.71 -5.54
C ASP A 369 -0.86 -18.28 -5.40
N ILE A 370 -1.24 -17.63 -4.30
CA ILE A 370 -2.58 -17.03 -4.15
C ILE A 370 -2.81 -15.99 -5.24
N LEU A 371 -1.85 -15.12 -5.49
CA LEU A 371 -1.93 -14.10 -6.53
C LEU A 371 -2.05 -14.71 -7.93
N LEU A 372 -1.25 -15.75 -8.24
CA LEU A 372 -1.24 -16.40 -9.55
C LEU A 372 -2.49 -17.23 -9.83
N ASN A 373 -3.12 -17.81 -8.79
CA ASN A 373 -4.33 -18.62 -8.90
C ASN A 373 -5.63 -17.79 -8.75
N ALA A 374 -5.52 -16.48 -8.57
CA ALA A 374 -6.68 -15.59 -8.49
C ALA A 374 -7.53 -15.68 -9.76
N THR A 375 -8.83 -15.93 -9.62
CA THR A 375 -9.78 -15.87 -10.74
C THR A 375 -10.11 -14.44 -11.14
N THR A 376 -9.98 -13.52 -10.19
CA THR A 376 -10.18 -12.07 -10.34
C THR A 376 -9.14 -11.35 -9.50
N PHE A 377 -8.43 -10.41 -10.10
CA PHE A 377 -7.59 -9.45 -9.39
C PHE A 377 -8.18 -8.05 -9.55
N ARG A 378 -8.28 -7.32 -8.44
CA ARG A 378 -8.58 -5.88 -8.47
C ARG A 378 -7.59 -5.13 -7.58
N PHE A 379 -7.14 -3.99 -8.12
CA PHE A 379 -6.38 -3.05 -7.33
C PHE A 379 -7.31 -2.38 -6.31
N ASP A 380 -6.76 -2.03 -5.13
CA ASP A 380 -7.41 -1.28 -4.07
C ASP A 380 -8.27 -0.13 -4.64
N GLY A 381 -9.55 -0.15 -4.34
CA GLY A 381 -10.53 0.77 -4.91
C GLY A 381 -10.37 2.19 -4.37
N SER A 382 -10.14 2.32 -3.05
CA SER A 382 -9.94 3.61 -2.41
C SER A 382 -8.69 4.31 -2.95
N ASP A 383 -7.63 3.55 -3.25
CA ASP A 383 -6.39 4.06 -3.83
C ASP A 383 -6.55 4.54 -5.28
N GLN A 384 -7.53 4.01 -6.01
CA GLN A 384 -7.84 4.42 -7.40
C GLN A 384 -8.81 5.60 -7.47
N MET A 385 -9.59 5.86 -6.42
CA MET A 385 -10.53 6.98 -6.35
C MET A 385 -9.78 8.31 -6.28
N PRO A 386 -10.41 9.43 -6.65
CA PRO A 386 -9.87 10.75 -6.36
C PRO A 386 -9.46 10.87 -4.88
N GLY A 387 -8.29 11.45 -4.59
CA GLY A 387 -7.74 11.48 -3.23
C GLY A 387 -8.69 12.03 -2.16
N ALA A 388 -9.50 13.06 -2.51
CA ALA A 388 -10.50 13.60 -1.60
C ALA A 388 -11.62 12.59 -1.22
N ILE A 389 -11.81 11.55 -2.02
CA ILE A 389 -12.79 10.48 -1.76
C ILE A 389 -12.08 9.28 -1.12
N GLY A 390 -11.17 8.64 -1.84
CA GLY A 390 -10.54 7.40 -1.40
C GLY A 390 -9.74 7.57 -0.11
N ALA A 391 -8.77 8.49 -0.11
CA ALA A 391 -7.95 8.84 1.05
C ALA A 391 -8.58 9.91 1.96
N GLY A 392 -9.79 10.34 1.66
CA GLY A 392 -10.54 11.36 2.40
C GLY A 392 -11.82 10.82 3.02
N THR A 393 -12.95 11.09 2.35
CA THR A 393 -14.27 10.82 2.93
C THR A 393 -14.61 9.34 3.06
N PHE A 394 -14.00 8.46 2.29
CA PHE A 394 -14.18 7.02 2.46
C PHE A 394 -13.46 6.53 3.74
N TRP A 395 -12.19 6.92 3.97
CA TRP A 395 -11.49 6.58 5.23
C TRP A 395 -12.26 7.09 6.45
N THR A 396 -12.61 8.39 6.47
CA THR A 396 -13.31 8.98 7.61
C THR A 396 -14.71 8.41 7.79
N GLY A 397 -15.45 8.15 6.71
CA GLY A 397 -16.75 7.51 6.75
C GLY A 397 -16.72 6.11 7.35
N MET A 398 -15.66 5.33 7.07
CA MET A 398 -15.49 4.00 7.67
C MET A 398 -15.09 4.07 9.14
N VAL A 399 -14.34 5.06 9.57
CA VAL A 399 -14.08 5.31 11.00
C VAL A 399 -15.37 5.64 11.75
N ASP A 400 -16.18 6.54 11.19
CA ASP A 400 -17.47 6.95 11.78
C ASP A 400 -18.47 5.78 11.83
N TYR A 401 -18.51 4.96 10.77
CA TYR A 401 -19.32 3.75 10.77
C TYR A 401 -18.83 2.76 11.84
N THR A 402 -17.54 2.48 11.88
CA THR A 402 -16.96 1.48 12.79
C THR A 402 -17.16 1.88 14.26
N SER A 403 -16.97 3.16 14.58
CA SER A 403 -17.19 3.69 15.93
C SER A 403 -18.66 3.76 16.35
N GLY A 404 -19.60 3.56 15.41
CA GLY A 404 -21.03 3.69 15.66
C GLY A 404 -21.57 5.13 15.59
N ALA A 405 -20.76 6.09 15.18
CA ALA A 405 -21.19 7.48 14.98
C ALA A 405 -22.18 7.60 13.82
N LYS A 406 -22.09 6.71 12.81
CA LYS A 406 -22.97 6.66 11.64
C LYS A 406 -23.48 5.25 11.37
N THR A 407 -24.62 5.14 10.70
CA THR A 407 -25.07 3.89 10.05
C THR A 407 -24.32 3.69 8.73
N ALA A 408 -24.43 2.52 8.13
CA ALA A 408 -23.82 2.24 6.82
C ALA A 408 -24.37 3.17 5.73
N GLU A 409 -25.69 3.38 5.73
CA GLU A 409 -26.37 4.30 4.80
C GLU A 409 -25.89 5.73 4.97
N GLN A 410 -25.80 6.23 6.22
CA GLN A 410 -25.34 7.59 6.50
C GLN A 410 -23.90 7.83 6.02
N ALA A 411 -22.99 6.87 6.29
CA ALA A 411 -21.61 6.93 5.81
C ALA A 411 -21.57 6.92 4.27
N ALA A 412 -22.31 6.01 3.64
CA ALA A 412 -22.38 5.89 2.18
C ALA A 412 -22.96 7.13 1.51
N ASP A 413 -24.03 7.73 2.06
CA ASP A 413 -24.65 8.95 1.57
C ASP A 413 -23.70 10.16 1.63
N GLU A 414 -22.92 10.27 2.71
CA GLU A 414 -21.94 11.35 2.86
C GLU A 414 -20.78 11.22 1.88
N ILE A 415 -20.24 9.99 1.72
CA ILE A 415 -19.19 9.72 0.73
C ILE A 415 -19.72 10.02 -0.68
N GLN A 416 -20.95 9.61 -1.00
CA GLN A 416 -21.58 9.92 -2.29
C GLN A 416 -21.80 11.41 -2.51
N SER A 417 -22.10 12.15 -1.45
CA SER A 417 -22.25 13.60 -1.52
C SER A 417 -20.92 14.29 -1.82
N SER A 418 -19.80 13.76 -1.29
CA SER A 418 -18.47 14.25 -1.58
C SER A 418 -18.09 14.07 -3.06
N TRP A 419 -18.46 12.94 -3.67
CA TRP A 419 -18.30 12.73 -5.11
C TRP A 419 -19.00 13.80 -5.97
N LYS A 420 -20.21 14.19 -5.58
CA LYS A 420 -20.97 15.25 -6.29
C LYS A 420 -20.32 16.62 -6.18
N ASN A 421 -19.49 16.83 -5.15
CA ASN A 421 -18.82 18.10 -4.88
C ASN A 421 -17.42 18.19 -5.50
N LEU A 422 -16.90 17.11 -6.10
CA LEU A 422 -15.66 17.16 -6.89
C LEU A 422 -15.90 18.04 -8.12
N LYS A 423 -15.13 19.12 -8.22
CA LYS A 423 -15.17 20.07 -9.34
C LYS A 423 -14.16 19.70 -10.42
#